data_d7919f2b8a9446b3f2623183999ef041
#
_entry.id   d7919f2b8a9446b3f2623183999ef041
#
_cell.length_a   1.000
_cell.length_b   1.000
_cell.length_c   1.000
_cell.angle_alpha   90.00
_cell.angle_beta   90.00
_cell.angle_gamma   90.00
#
_symmetry.space_group_name_H-M   'P 1'
#
loop_
_entity.id
_entity.type
_entity.pdbx_description
1 polymer ?
#
loop_
_entity_poly.entity_id
_entity_poly.type
_entity_poly.pdbx_seq_one_letter_code
_entity_poly.pdbx_strand_id
1 'polypeptide(L)'
;MTMRTWILAGLIVVLVLLAAGSLFTVQQTEEVLVTQFGRPVRIITTPGLHTRIPFVQGVIPFDRRLLNYELPSEEVILGDQQRLVVDGFARFRITDPLRFYQSVGATAEAIDARLGSTLASSFRRVLGQETLPAVLSIARNRIMSEIRTEVNTAMQGFGITIEDVRIRRADLPEANTQAVLARMQSERERVAALVRAQGIQAATVIRANADRERTVLLADASAKAVALKGEGAAQATIILAKAYGQDPAFFKAWRTLEAYRRGLANGGTELLLSPAAPFLRYLSVPPEPASPTDSH
;
A
#
# COMPACT_ATOMS: atom_id res chain seq x y z
N MET A 1 -83.16 43.80 -23.84
CA MET A 1 -82.37 42.57 -23.83
C MET A 1 -83.09 41.57 -22.97
N THR A 2 -83.60 40.48 -23.56
CA THR A 2 -84.44 39.50 -22.91
C THR A 2 -83.65 38.64 -21.94
N MET A 3 -84.22 38.26 -20.84
CA MET A 3 -83.68 37.39 -19.77
C MET A 3 -82.97 36.13 -20.36
N ARG A 4 -83.43 35.67 -21.52
CA ARG A 4 -82.79 34.57 -22.32
C ARG A 4 -81.42 34.90 -22.82
N THR A 5 -81.09 36.17 -23.19
CA THR A 5 -79.76 36.57 -23.62
C THR A 5 -78.70 36.58 -22.51
N TRP A 6 -79.11 36.94 -21.30
CA TRP A 6 -78.31 36.91 -20.10
C TRP A 6 -77.99 35.48 -19.65
N ILE A 7 -79.00 34.56 -19.74
CA ILE A 7 -78.79 33.13 -19.46
C ILE A 7 -77.80 32.49 -20.48
N LEU A 8 -77.96 32.80 -21.78
CA LEU A 8 -77.07 32.33 -22.81
C LEU A 8 -75.62 32.87 -22.67
N ALA A 9 -75.53 34.17 -22.33
CA ALA A 9 -74.17 34.75 -22.03
C ALA A 9 -73.53 34.10 -20.81
N GLY A 10 -74.27 33.87 -19.75
CA GLY A 10 -73.80 33.14 -18.57
C GLY A 10 -73.33 31.70 -18.90
N LEU A 11 -74.12 30.97 -19.69
CA LEU A 11 -73.73 29.59 -20.14
C LEU A 11 -72.48 29.57 -20.98
N ILE A 12 -72.30 30.53 -21.92
CA ILE A 12 -71.12 30.65 -22.71
C ILE A 12 -69.90 30.96 -21.80
N VAL A 13 -69.97 31.85 -20.86
CA VAL A 13 -68.93 32.15 -19.90
C VAL A 13 -68.54 30.91 -19.10
N VAL A 14 -69.49 30.15 -18.60
CA VAL A 14 -69.20 28.89 -17.90
C VAL A 14 -68.56 27.88 -18.79
N LEU A 15 -68.96 27.73 -20.05
CA LEU A 15 -68.38 26.80 -21.00
C LEU A 15 -66.97 27.20 -21.39
N VAL A 16 -66.69 28.48 -21.55
CA VAL A 16 -65.31 29.00 -21.78
C VAL A 16 -64.42 28.78 -20.56
N LEU A 17 -64.90 29.01 -19.35
CA LEU A 17 -64.16 28.73 -18.12
C LEU A 17 -63.86 27.23 -17.95
N LEU A 18 -64.83 26.37 -18.26
CA LEU A 18 -64.63 24.92 -18.27
C LEU A 18 -63.61 24.49 -19.33
N ALA A 19 -63.67 25.03 -20.54
CA ALA A 19 -62.74 24.76 -21.60
C ALA A 19 -61.30 25.22 -21.26
N ALA A 20 -61.17 26.43 -20.69
CA ALA A 20 -59.89 26.95 -20.24
C ALA A 20 -59.29 26.10 -19.09
N GLY A 21 -60.12 25.64 -18.15
CA GLY A 21 -59.71 24.75 -17.07
C GLY A 21 -59.40 23.30 -17.49
N SER A 22 -59.80 22.91 -18.74
CA SER A 22 -59.57 21.58 -19.29
C SER A 22 -58.20 21.43 -19.90
N LEU A 23 -57.52 22.50 -20.24
CA LEU A 23 -56.22 22.46 -20.92
C LEU A 23 -55.06 22.58 -19.90
N PHE A 24 -54.02 21.76 -20.07
CA PHE A 24 -52.76 21.89 -19.35
C PHE A 24 -51.57 21.52 -20.26
N THR A 25 -50.40 22.05 -19.96
CA THR A 25 -49.17 21.82 -20.72
C THR A 25 -48.26 20.91 -19.97
N VAL A 26 -47.69 19.91 -20.66
CA VAL A 26 -46.66 19.01 -20.16
C VAL A 26 -45.30 19.45 -20.73
N GLN A 27 -44.31 19.70 -19.88
CA GLN A 27 -42.98 20.07 -20.27
C GLN A 27 -42.18 18.83 -20.71
N GLN A 28 -41.08 19.01 -21.48
CA GLN A 28 -40.19 17.90 -21.90
C GLN A 28 -39.49 17.24 -20.71
N THR A 29 -39.30 17.96 -19.61
CA THR A 29 -38.64 17.52 -18.39
C THR A 29 -39.56 16.81 -17.41
N GLU A 30 -40.87 16.72 -17.73
CA GLU A 30 -41.88 16.22 -16.82
C GLU A 30 -42.67 15.08 -17.45
N GLU A 31 -43.12 14.16 -16.62
CA GLU A 31 -44.18 13.20 -16.90
C GLU A 31 -45.38 13.52 -15.99
N VAL A 32 -46.56 13.39 -16.51
CA VAL A 32 -47.75 13.76 -15.80
C VAL A 32 -48.63 12.54 -15.57
N LEU A 33 -48.95 12.30 -14.29
CA LEU A 33 -49.93 11.32 -13.88
C LEU A 33 -51.29 12.02 -13.71
N VAL A 34 -52.26 11.61 -14.53
CA VAL A 34 -53.66 12.06 -14.39
C VAL A 34 -54.39 11.13 -13.46
N THR A 35 -54.92 11.68 -12.39
CA THR A 35 -55.71 10.97 -11.39
C THR A 35 -57.17 11.38 -11.47
N GLN A 36 -58.09 10.46 -11.17
CA GLN A 36 -59.55 10.73 -11.04
C GLN A 36 -59.96 10.30 -9.64
N PHE A 37 -60.41 11.25 -8.84
CA PHE A 37 -60.74 11.02 -7.42
C PHE A 37 -59.63 10.27 -6.67
N GLY A 38 -58.37 10.65 -6.92
CA GLY A 38 -57.19 10.03 -6.32
C GLY A 38 -56.75 8.70 -6.95
N ARG A 39 -57.52 8.13 -7.90
CA ARG A 39 -57.09 6.91 -8.62
C ARG A 39 -56.33 7.27 -9.89
N PRO A 40 -55.16 6.68 -10.16
CA PRO A 40 -54.42 6.91 -11.37
C PRO A 40 -55.19 6.34 -12.59
N VAL A 41 -55.35 7.16 -13.63
CA VAL A 41 -56.10 6.79 -14.85
C VAL A 41 -55.15 6.66 -16.05
N ARG A 42 -54.24 7.60 -16.22
CA ARG A 42 -53.31 7.60 -17.37
C ARG A 42 -52.04 8.35 -17.02
N ILE A 43 -50.94 7.94 -17.69
CA ILE A 43 -49.65 8.64 -17.68
C ILE A 43 -49.48 9.33 -19.02
N ILE A 44 -49.04 10.58 -19.01
CA ILE A 44 -48.74 11.37 -20.19
C ILE A 44 -47.24 11.64 -20.18
N THR A 45 -46.53 11.04 -21.16
CA THR A 45 -45.07 11.16 -21.33
C THR A 45 -44.70 12.09 -22.47
N THR A 46 -45.67 12.42 -23.34
CA THR A 46 -45.47 13.29 -24.48
C THR A 46 -45.62 14.76 -24.11
N PRO A 47 -44.59 15.60 -24.39
CA PRO A 47 -44.71 17.04 -24.14
C PRO A 47 -45.72 17.66 -25.07
N GLY A 48 -46.38 18.73 -24.60
CA GLY A 48 -47.36 19.47 -25.37
C GLY A 48 -48.61 19.80 -24.58
N LEU A 49 -49.67 20.21 -25.31
CA LEU A 49 -50.97 20.58 -24.78
C LEU A 49 -51.84 19.33 -24.65
N HIS A 50 -52.36 19.10 -23.47
CA HIS A 50 -53.21 17.97 -23.13
C HIS A 50 -54.49 18.43 -22.46
N THR A 51 -55.49 17.54 -22.42
CA THR A 51 -56.78 17.82 -21.87
C THR A 51 -57.02 17.03 -20.59
N ARG A 52 -57.72 17.66 -19.62
CA ARG A 52 -58.24 17.02 -18.40
C ARG A 52 -59.71 17.41 -18.18
N ILE A 53 -60.42 16.61 -17.46
CA ILE A 53 -61.78 16.97 -17.01
C ILE A 53 -61.65 17.83 -15.75
N PRO A 54 -62.00 19.12 -15.81
CA PRO A 54 -61.92 20.00 -14.63
C PRO A 54 -62.80 19.47 -13.51
N PHE A 55 -62.40 19.71 -12.25
CA PHE A 55 -63.06 19.28 -11.00
C PHE A 55 -63.07 17.77 -10.74
N VAL A 56 -62.85 16.91 -11.74
CA VAL A 56 -62.85 15.43 -11.62
C VAL A 56 -61.46 14.85 -11.68
N GLN A 57 -60.62 15.41 -12.58
CA GLN A 57 -59.28 14.93 -12.79
C GLN A 57 -58.22 15.86 -12.18
N GLY A 58 -57.35 15.28 -11.34
CA GLY A 58 -56.13 15.91 -10.83
C GLY A 58 -54.94 15.60 -11.75
N VAL A 59 -53.97 16.49 -11.79
CA VAL A 59 -52.75 16.39 -12.57
C VAL A 59 -51.57 16.48 -11.61
N ILE A 60 -50.72 15.46 -11.60
CA ILE A 60 -49.54 15.38 -10.75
C ILE A 60 -48.32 15.31 -11.65
N PRO A 61 -47.47 16.37 -11.72
CA PRO A 61 -46.24 16.35 -12.50
C PRO A 61 -45.13 15.62 -11.74
N PHE A 62 -44.39 14.80 -12.41
CA PHE A 62 -43.18 14.16 -11.93
C PHE A 62 -41.98 14.58 -12.80
N ASP A 63 -40.87 14.96 -12.18
CA ASP A 63 -39.63 15.35 -12.89
C ASP A 63 -38.93 14.10 -13.43
N ARG A 64 -38.61 14.09 -14.74
CA ARG A 64 -37.86 13.03 -15.43
C ARG A 64 -36.36 13.23 -15.34
N ARG A 65 -35.91 14.38 -14.89
CA ARG A 65 -34.49 14.69 -14.75
C ARG A 65 -33.85 13.83 -13.68
N LEU A 66 -32.54 13.83 -13.70
CA LEU A 66 -31.75 13.24 -12.61
C LEU A 66 -31.87 14.13 -11.39
N LEU A 67 -32.49 13.61 -10.35
CA LEU A 67 -32.69 14.27 -9.07
C LEU A 67 -31.57 13.92 -8.12
N ASN A 68 -31.29 14.82 -7.18
CA ASN A 68 -30.27 14.63 -6.15
C ASN A 68 -30.93 14.55 -4.79
N TYR A 69 -30.58 13.51 -4.03
CA TYR A 69 -30.93 13.39 -2.62
C TYR A 69 -29.68 13.46 -1.79
N GLU A 70 -29.62 14.35 -0.80
CA GLU A 70 -28.50 14.46 0.13
C GLU A 70 -28.83 13.71 1.42
N LEU A 71 -28.02 12.71 1.74
CA LEU A 71 -28.10 12.02 3.02
C LEU A 71 -27.52 12.93 4.10
N PRO A 72 -28.26 13.25 5.16
CA PRO A 72 -27.70 13.92 6.33
C PRO A 72 -26.53 13.14 6.92
N SER A 73 -25.64 13.84 7.64
CA SER A 73 -24.50 13.22 8.32
C SER A 73 -24.96 12.06 9.19
N GLU A 74 -24.44 10.87 8.90
CA GLU A 74 -24.77 9.64 9.60
C GLU A 74 -23.53 9.07 10.25
N GLU A 75 -23.63 8.66 11.52
CA GLU A 75 -22.54 7.96 12.21
C GLU A 75 -22.63 6.46 11.92
N VAL A 76 -21.56 5.88 11.35
CA VAL A 76 -21.47 4.47 10.99
C VAL A 76 -20.29 3.84 11.73
N ILE A 77 -20.50 2.64 12.28
CA ILE A 77 -19.44 1.83 12.87
C ILE A 77 -18.92 0.89 11.79
N LEU A 78 -17.63 1.00 11.50
CA LEU A 78 -16.93 0.17 10.51
C LEU A 78 -16.60 -1.24 11.07
N GLY A 79 -16.19 -2.16 10.20
CA GLY A 79 -15.82 -3.53 10.57
C GLY A 79 -14.61 -3.63 11.50
N ASP A 80 -13.74 -2.62 11.51
CA ASP A 80 -12.63 -2.47 12.46
C ASP A 80 -13.02 -1.72 13.74
N GLN A 81 -14.33 -1.58 14.02
CA GLN A 81 -14.94 -0.91 15.18
C GLN A 81 -14.64 0.59 15.27
N GLN A 82 -14.16 1.20 14.21
CA GLN A 82 -13.98 2.64 14.16
C GLN A 82 -15.31 3.32 13.80
N ARG A 83 -15.55 4.48 14.43
CA ARG A 83 -16.72 5.31 14.12
C ARG A 83 -16.34 6.29 13.02
N LEU A 84 -17.21 6.39 12.04
CA LEU A 84 -17.06 7.28 10.90
C LEU A 84 -18.33 8.09 10.72
N VAL A 85 -18.21 9.41 10.61
CA VAL A 85 -19.30 10.30 10.21
C VAL A 85 -19.27 10.44 8.70
N VAL A 86 -20.34 10.02 8.04
CA VAL A 86 -20.42 9.94 6.59
C VAL A 86 -21.52 10.84 6.08
N ASP A 87 -21.18 11.75 5.16
CA ASP A 87 -22.13 12.48 4.32
C ASP A 87 -22.12 11.86 2.94
N GLY A 88 -23.29 11.62 2.39
CA GLY A 88 -23.43 11.05 1.07
C GLY A 88 -24.54 11.68 0.26
N PHE A 89 -24.58 11.35 -1.01
CA PHE A 89 -25.70 11.70 -1.86
C PHE A 89 -26.02 10.57 -2.82
N ALA A 90 -27.28 10.51 -3.23
CA ALA A 90 -27.74 9.61 -4.27
C ALA A 90 -28.33 10.42 -5.42
N ARG A 91 -28.01 10.02 -6.64
CA ARG A 91 -28.66 10.53 -7.84
C ARG A 91 -29.65 9.50 -8.32
N PHE A 92 -30.88 9.92 -8.47
CA PHE A 92 -31.97 9.03 -8.82
C PHE A 92 -32.89 9.64 -9.89
N ARG A 93 -33.65 8.78 -10.51
CA ARG A 93 -34.68 9.14 -11.49
C ARG A 93 -35.94 8.37 -11.19
N ILE A 94 -37.07 9.01 -11.37
CA ILE A 94 -38.37 8.35 -11.33
C ILE A 94 -38.60 7.73 -12.70
N THR A 95 -38.62 6.39 -12.77
CA THR A 95 -38.79 5.64 -14.03
C THR A 95 -40.17 5.11 -14.24
N ASP A 96 -40.93 4.93 -13.16
CA ASP A 96 -42.32 4.49 -13.20
C ASP A 96 -43.19 5.38 -12.25
N PRO A 97 -43.74 6.47 -12.77
CA PRO A 97 -44.56 7.38 -11.95
C PRO A 97 -45.83 6.72 -11.33
N LEU A 98 -46.33 5.65 -11.97
CA LEU A 98 -47.50 4.95 -11.45
C LEU A 98 -47.15 4.16 -10.19
N ARG A 99 -46.12 3.34 -10.25
CA ARG A 99 -45.63 2.58 -9.09
C ARG A 99 -45.21 3.52 -7.98
N PHE A 100 -44.54 4.59 -8.36
CA PHE A 100 -44.07 5.61 -7.42
C PHE A 100 -45.26 6.21 -6.65
N TYR A 101 -46.32 6.68 -7.34
CA TYR A 101 -47.53 7.24 -6.74
C TYR A 101 -48.24 6.24 -5.82
N GLN A 102 -48.33 4.96 -6.25
CA GLN A 102 -49.03 3.92 -5.49
C GLN A 102 -48.31 3.50 -4.21
N SER A 103 -46.96 3.56 -4.21
CA SER A 103 -46.15 3.03 -3.12
C SER A 103 -45.58 4.08 -2.18
N VAL A 104 -45.28 5.27 -2.69
CA VAL A 104 -44.64 6.36 -1.93
C VAL A 104 -45.57 7.53 -1.75
N GLY A 105 -46.47 7.76 -2.72
CA GLY A 105 -47.35 8.94 -2.75
C GLY A 105 -46.83 10.00 -3.71
N ALA A 106 -47.41 11.21 -3.63
CA ALA A 106 -47.09 12.30 -4.56
C ALA A 106 -46.21 13.40 -3.93
N THR A 107 -45.77 13.23 -2.69
CA THR A 107 -45.05 14.28 -1.95
C THR A 107 -43.55 14.07 -1.96
N ALA A 108 -42.80 15.17 -2.05
CA ALA A 108 -41.32 15.13 -2.02
C ALA A 108 -40.83 14.59 -0.65
N GLU A 109 -41.49 14.92 0.43
CA GLU A 109 -41.16 14.48 1.79
C GLU A 109 -41.23 12.96 1.94
N ALA A 110 -42.17 12.31 1.26
CA ALA A 110 -42.33 10.86 1.27
C ALA A 110 -41.17 10.16 0.52
N ILE A 111 -40.66 10.77 -0.57
CA ILE A 111 -39.49 10.31 -1.29
C ILE A 111 -38.26 10.39 -0.37
N ASP A 112 -38.04 11.56 0.21
CA ASP A 112 -36.90 11.84 1.06
C ASP A 112 -36.84 10.88 2.26
N ALA A 113 -37.99 10.64 2.91
CA ALA A 113 -38.07 9.71 4.03
C ALA A 113 -37.74 8.27 3.60
N ARG A 114 -38.26 7.80 2.45
CA ARG A 114 -38.08 6.43 2.00
C ARG A 114 -36.68 6.19 1.46
N LEU A 115 -36.17 7.08 0.58
CA LEU A 115 -34.87 7.01 0.02
C LEU A 115 -33.80 7.19 1.11
N GLY A 116 -33.99 8.13 2.01
CA GLY A 116 -33.09 8.40 3.13
C GLY A 116 -32.94 7.20 4.05
N SER A 117 -34.04 6.58 4.47
CA SER A 117 -33.99 5.39 5.33
C SER A 117 -33.31 4.21 4.65
N THR A 118 -33.58 3.99 3.34
CA THR A 118 -32.96 2.93 2.56
C THR A 118 -31.46 3.18 2.35
N LEU A 119 -31.09 4.40 2.01
CA LEU A 119 -29.71 4.80 1.80
C LEU A 119 -28.90 4.69 3.10
N ALA A 120 -29.41 5.23 4.22
CA ALA A 120 -28.77 5.13 5.53
C ALA A 120 -28.56 3.69 5.98
N SER A 121 -29.57 2.82 5.78
CA SER A 121 -29.44 1.40 6.13
C SER A 121 -28.40 0.67 5.27
N SER A 122 -28.33 0.97 3.96
CA SER A 122 -27.31 0.41 3.07
C SER A 122 -25.91 0.92 3.41
N PHE A 123 -25.75 2.20 3.72
CA PHE A 123 -24.48 2.75 4.19
C PHE A 123 -24.00 2.03 5.45
N ARG A 124 -24.86 1.90 6.48
CA ARG A 124 -24.52 1.18 7.72
C ARG A 124 -24.15 -0.27 7.45
N ARG A 125 -24.87 -0.97 6.58
CA ARG A 125 -24.65 -2.38 6.30
C ARG A 125 -23.36 -2.63 5.53
N VAL A 126 -23.13 -1.91 4.45
CA VAL A 126 -21.94 -2.12 3.59
C VAL A 126 -20.69 -1.57 4.26
N LEU A 127 -20.73 -0.36 4.80
CA LEU A 127 -19.57 0.23 5.49
C LEU A 127 -19.24 -0.52 6.79
N GLY A 128 -20.24 -1.09 7.47
CA GLY A 128 -20.01 -1.93 8.66
C GLY A 128 -19.20 -3.20 8.42
N GLN A 129 -19.04 -3.63 7.18
CA GLN A 129 -18.19 -4.77 6.79
C GLN A 129 -16.79 -4.34 6.33
N GLU A 130 -16.58 -3.05 6.12
CA GLU A 130 -15.34 -2.50 5.57
C GLU A 130 -14.47 -1.86 6.66
N THR A 131 -13.18 -1.72 6.36
CA THR A 131 -12.21 -1.06 7.26
C THR A 131 -11.99 0.39 6.85
N LEU A 132 -11.57 1.26 7.78
CA LEU A 132 -11.27 2.66 7.47
C LEU A 132 -10.28 2.83 6.30
N PRO A 133 -9.17 2.07 6.21
CA PRO A 133 -8.28 2.16 5.05
C PRO A 133 -8.96 1.80 3.72
N ALA A 134 -9.91 0.84 3.71
CA ALA A 134 -10.64 0.47 2.51
C ALA A 134 -11.55 1.61 2.01
N VAL A 135 -12.26 2.27 2.92
CA VAL A 135 -13.14 3.42 2.60
C VAL A 135 -12.36 4.61 2.03
N LEU A 136 -11.11 4.81 2.48
CA LEU A 136 -10.23 5.91 2.04
C LEU A 136 -9.34 5.57 0.82
N SER A 137 -9.39 4.33 0.34
CA SER A 137 -8.55 3.84 -0.75
C SER A 137 -9.30 3.71 -2.08
N ILE A 138 -8.64 3.11 -3.08
CA ILE A 138 -9.21 2.76 -4.39
C ILE A 138 -10.42 1.82 -4.25
N ALA A 139 -10.49 1.02 -3.18
CA ALA A 139 -11.62 0.14 -2.87
C ALA A 139 -12.95 0.90 -2.67
N ARG A 140 -12.90 2.21 -2.39
CA ARG A 140 -14.06 3.08 -2.28
C ARG A 140 -15.02 2.97 -3.48
N ASN A 141 -14.48 2.85 -4.70
CA ASN A 141 -15.33 2.74 -5.90
C ASN A 141 -16.15 1.43 -5.89
N ARG A 142 -15.58 0.33 -5.43
CA ARG A 142 -16.27 -0.95 -5.27
C ARG A 142 -17.39 -0.82 -4.23
N ILE A 143 -17.08 -0.24 -3.08
CA ILE A 143 -18.03 -0.01 -1.98
C ILE A 143 -19.22 0.84 -2.46
N MET A 144 -18.94 1.93 -3.18
CA MET A 144 -20.00 2.79 -3.74
C MET A 144 -20.87 2.05 -4.76
N SER A 145 -20.27 1.22 -5.62
CA SER A 145 -21.00 0.39 -6.57
C SER A 145 -21.90 -0.63 -5.88
N GLU A 146 -21.44 -1.22 -4.81
CA GLU A 146 -22.21 -2.19 -4.01
C GLU A 146 -23.41 -1.51 -3.34
N ILE A 147 -23.20 -0.37 -2.66
CA ILE A 147 -24.28 0.44 -2.08
C ILE A 147 -25.29 0.84 -3.16
N ARG A 148 -24.83 1.34 -4.31
CA ARG A 148 -25.69 1.70 -5.43
C ARG A 148 -26.56 0.53 -5.86
N THR A 149 -25.98 -0.65 -6.05
CA THR A 149 -26.69 -1.85 -6.50
C THR A 149 -27.77 -2.27 -5.51
N GLU A 150 -27.44 -2.25 -4.24
CA GLU A 150 -28.35 -2.60 -3.17
C GLU A 150 -29.53 -1.62 -3.06
N VAL A 151 -29.22 -0.32 -2.99
CA VAL A 151 -30.25 0.72 -2.91
C VAL A 151 -31.11 0.70 -4.17
N ASN A 152 -30.51 0.51 -5.37
CA ASN A 152 -31.25 0.39 -6.61
C ASN A 152 -32.21 -0.79 -6.58
N THR A 153 -31.78 -1.97 -6.13
CA THR A 153 -32.64 -3.15 -6.00
C THR A 153 -33.83 -2.89 -5.06
N ALA A 154 -33.57 -2.25 -3.93
CA ALA A 154 -34.61 -1.91 -2.97
C ALA A 154 -35.60 -0.86 -3.52
N MET A 155 -35.12 0.09 -4.33
CA MET A 155 -35.92 1.21 -4.84
C MET A 155 -36.65 0.92 -6.15
N GLN A 156 -36.28 -0.12 -6.90
CA GLN A 156 -36.99 -0.55 -8.13
C GLN A 156 -38.45 -0.88 -7.90
N GLY A 157 -38.77 -1.47 -6.73
CA GLY A 157 -40.14 -1.75 -6.34
C GLY A 157 -41.03 -0.50 -6.18
N PHE A 158 -40.40 0.66 -5.99
CA PHE A 158 -41.04 1.97 -5.84
C PHE A 158 -41.04 2.81 -7.12
N GLY A 159 -40.60 2.25 -8.26
CA GLY A 159 -40.51 2.95 -9.53
C GLY A 159 -39.38 3.99 -9.61
N ILE A 160 -38.36 3.86 -8.78
CA ILE A 160 -37.15 4.72 -8.72
C ILE A 160 -35.97 3.92 -9.20
N THR A 161 -35.14 4.53 -10.03
CA THR A 161 -33.83 3.99 -10.44
C THR A 161 -32.72 4.85 -9.87
N ILE A 162 -31.76 4.21 -9.20
CA ILE A 162 -30.59 4.86 -8.64
C ILE A 162 -29.46 4.79 -9.68
N GLU A 163 -29.04 5.95 -10.17
CA GLU A 163 -27.96 6.07 -11.16
C GLU A 163 -26.58 6.08 -10.52
N ASP A 164 -26.43 6.82 -9.41
CA ASP A 164 -25.15 6.95 -8.71
C ASP A 164 -25.36 7.15 -7.21
N VAL A 165 -24.42 6.62 -6.41
CA VAL A 165 -24.32 6.86 -4.97
C VAL A 165 -22.88 7.18 -4.64
N ARG A 166 -22.69 8.29 -3.90
CA ARG A 166 -21.34 8.69 -3.50
C ARG A 166 -21.30 9.21 -2.08
N ILE A 167 -20.21 8.90 -1.40
CA ILE A 167 -19.82 9.57 -0.17
C ILE A 167 -19.20 10.91 -0.56
N ARG A 168 -19.71 12.00 -0.01
CA ARG A 168 -19.12 13.34 -0.15
C ARG A 168 -17.99 13.53 0.85
N ARG A 169 -18.24 13.17 2.10
CA ARG A 169 -17.37 13.38 3.23
C ARG A 169 -17.36 12.15 4.13
N ALA A 170 -16.20 11.84 4.67
CA ALA A 170 -16.00 10.74 5.60
C ALA A 170 -14.98 11.22 6.65
N ASP A 171 -15.47 11.58 7.82
CA ASP A 171 -14.68 12.16 8.90
C ASP A 171 -14.74 11.28 10.14
N LEU A 172 -13.67 11.30 10.90
CA LEU A 172 -13.67 10.70 12.25
C LEU A 172 -14.35 11.67 13.22
N PRO A 173 -15.19 11.19 14.18
CA PRO A 173 -15.72 12.03 15.24
C PRO A 173 -14.60 12.76 15.98
N GLU A 174 -14.77 14.06 16.24
CA GLU A 174 -13.73 14.90 16.87
C GLU A 174 -13.22 14.33 18.20
N ALA A 175 -14.11 13.74 19.00
CA ALA A 175 -13.77 13.18 20.31
C ALA A 175 -12.74 12.01 20.21
N ASN A 176 -12.65 11.31 19.11
CA ASN A 176 -11.80 10.12 18.92
C ASN A 176 -10.59 10.37 18.03
N THR A 177 -10.53 11.48 17.32
CA THR A 177 -9.48 11.76 16.31
C THR A 177 -8.07 11.70 16.92
N GLN A 178 -7.86 12.30 18.09
CA GLN A 178 -6.56 12.30 18.76
C GLN A 178 -6.13 10.89 19.19
N ALA A 179 -7.04 10.11 19.76
CA ALA A 179 -6.76 8.74 20.20
C ALA A 179 -6.45 7.81 19.00
N VAL A 180 -7.20 7.94 17.90
CA VAL A 180 -6.97 7.18 16.68
C VAL A 180 -5.64 7.54 16.05
N LEU A 181 -5.30 8.83 15.94
CA LEU A 181 -4.02 9.28 15.40
C LEU A 181 -2.85 8.79 16.25
N ALA A 182 -2.93 8.88 17.58
CA ALA A 182 -1.90 8.38 18.49
C ALA A 182 -1.71 6.86 18.33
N ARG A 183 -2.81 6.09 18.22
CA ARG A 183 -2.76 4.65 17.97
C ARG A 183 -2.11 4.33 16.63
N MET A 184 -2.49 5.03 15.56
CA MET A 184 -1.91 4.86 14.22
C MET A 184 -0.41 5.17 14.23
N GLN A 185 0.00 6.23 14.92
CA GLN A 185 1.41 6.59 15.07
C GLN A 185 2.18 5.46 15.80
N SER A 186 1.70 4.99 16.96
CA SER A 186 2.32 3.90 17.70
C SER A 186 2.42 2.62 16.87
N GLU A 187 1.39 2.29 16.10
CA GLU A 187 1.40 1.12 15.21
C GLU A 187 2.44 1.27 14.10
N ARG A 188 2.54 2.44 13.48
CA ARG A 188 3.57 2.74 12.47
C ARG A 188 4.99 2.68 13.04
N GLU A 189 5.19 3.19 14.25
CA GLU A 189 6.46 3.12 14.95
C GLU A 189 6.84 1.66 15.27
N ARG A 190 5.87 0.84 15.71
CA ARG A 190 6.08 -0.58 15.96
C ARG A 190 6.46 -1.35 14.70
N VAL A 191 5.76 -1.14 13.58
CA VAL A 191 6.07 -1.75 12.28
C VAL A 191 7.46 -1.32 11.81
N ALA A 192 7.78 -0.04 11.91
CA ALA A 192 9.10 0.48 11.54
C ALA A 192 10.23 -0.09 12.43
N ALA A 193 9.99 -0.26 13.74
CA ALA A 193 10.93 -0.89 14.64
C ALA A 193 11.16 -2.37 14.28
N LEU A 194 10.10 -3.11 13.97
CA LEU A 194 10.18 -4.51 13.54
C LEU A 194 11.01 -4.67 12.26
N VAL A 195 10.72 -3.87 11.24
CA VAL A 195 11.46 -3.92 9.97
C VAL A 195 12.93 -3.53 10.17
N ARG A 196 13.21 -2.52 11.00
CA ARG A 196 14.60 -2.16 11.35
C ARG A 196 15.33 -3.29 12.07
N ALA A 197 14.67 -3.95 13.05
CA ALA A 197 15.25 -5.09 13.76
C ALA A 197 15.56 -6.26 12.84
N GLN A 198 14.65 -6.59 11.92
CA GLN A 198 14.88 -7.60 10.88
C GLN A 198 16.05 -7.23 9.95
N GLY A 199 16.14 -5.96 9.55
CA GLY A 199 17.26 -5.45 8.75
C GLY A 199 18.61 -5.56 9.48
N ILE A 200 18.65 -5.22 10.77
CA ILE A 200 19.84 -5.36 11.62
C ILE A 200 20.24 -6.83 11.76
N GLN A 201 19.29 -7.71 12.01
CA GLN A 201 19.52 -9.16 12.09
C GLN A 201 20.11 -9.70 10.78
N ALA A 202 19.50 -9.38 9.64
CA ALA A 202 19.99 -9.78 8.33
C ALA A 202 21.43 -9.27 8.07
N ALA A 203 21.69 -7.99 8.37
CA ALA A 203 23.01 -7.40 8.23
C ALA A 203 24.04 -8.08 9.13
N THR A 204 23.67 -8.44 10.36
CA THR A 204 24.57 -9.15 11.29
C THR A 204 24.94 -10.54 10.74
N VAL A 205 23.96 -11.29 10.22
CA VAL A 205 24.22 -12.60 9.62
C VAL A 205 25.15 -12.50 8.41
N ILE A 206 24.89 -11.53 7.52
CA ILE A 206 25.73 -11.31 6.33
C ILE A 206 27.18 -10.95 6.74
N ARG A 207 27.35 -10.03 7.69
CA ARG A 207 28.68 -9.65 8.20
C ARG A 207 29.39 -10.83 8.85
N ALA A 208 28.71 -11.59 9.70
CA ALA A 208 29.31 -12.76 10.36
C ALA A 208 29.76 -13.82 9.35
N ASN A 209 29.00 -14.07 8.29
CA ASN A 209 29.39 -14.99 7.23
C ASN A 209 30.62 -14.47 6.46
N ALA A 210 30.61 -13.19 6.10
CA ALA A 210 31.77 -12.59 5.39
C ALA A 210 33.04 -12.59 6.25
N ASP A 211 32.93 -12.29 7.55
CA ASP A 211 34.07 -12.33 8.49
C ASP A 211 34.58 -13.76 8.67
N ARG A 212 33.70 -14.75 8.72
CA ARG A 212 34.08 -16.16 8.73
C ARG A 212 34.80 -16.55 7.46
N GLU A 213 34.28 -16.24 6.29
CA GLU A 213 34.93 -16.52 5.00
C GLU A 213 36.31 -15.85 4.90
N ARG A 214 36.39 -14.58 5.30
CA ARG A 214 37.67 -13.85 5.36
C ARG A 214 38.69 -14.56 6.27
N THR A 215 38.25 -14.99 7.46
CA THR A 215 39.13 -15.68 8.42
C THR A 215 39.63 -16.99 7.87
N VAL A 216 38.76 -17.79 7.25
CA VAL A 216 39.14 -19.06 6.61
C VAL A 216 40.12 -18.82 5.46
N LEU A 217 39.82 -17.84 4.60
CA LEU A 217 40.71 -17.52 3.45
C LEU A 217 42.09 -17.07 3.89
N LEU A 218 42.18 -16.20 4.93
CA LEU A 218 43.45 -15.76 5.48
C LEU A 218 44.23 -16.89 6.16
N ALA A 219 43.54 -17.77 6.89
CA ALA A 219 44.17 -18.93 7.52
C ALA A 219 44.72 -19.92 6.47
N ASP A 220 43.96 -20.20 5.42
CA ASP A 220 44.39 -21.04 4.29
C ASP A 220 45.58 -20.43 3.57
N ALA A 221 45.54 -19.14 3.27
CA ALA A 221 46.67 -18.46 2.63
C ALA A 221 47.93 -18.48 3.50
N SER A 222 47.77 -18.26 4.81
CA SER A 222 48.86 -18.34 5.78
C SER A 222 49.44 -19.75 5.87
N ALA A 223 48.61 -20.78 5.94
CA ALA A 223 49.04 -22.16 5.97
C ALA A 223 49.82 -22.54 4.68
N LYS A 224 49.32 -22.15 3.51
CA LYS A 224 50.03 -22.35 2.23
C LYS A 224 51.35 -21.61 2.19
N ALA A 225 51.40 -20.38 2.68
CA ALA A 225 52.66 -19.61 2.73
C ALA A 225 53.69 -20.27 3.66
N VAL A 226 53.26 -20.78 4.83
CA VAL A 226 54.14 -21.50 5.75
C VAL A 226 54.66 -22.82 5.12
N ALA A 227 53.74 -23.59 4.49
CA ALA A 227 54.11 -24.82 3.81
C ALA A 227 55.14 -24.57 2.67
N LEU A 228 54.88 -23.57 1.81
CA LEU A 228 55.78 -23.21 0.71
C LEU A 228 57.13 -22.71 1.21
N LYS A 229 57.17 -21.90 2.29
CA LYS A 229 58.43 -21.51 2.94
C LYS A 229 59.17 -22.70 3.53
N GLY A 230 58.43 -23.65 4.14
CA GLY A 230 59.01 -24.89 4.66
C GLY A 230 59.61 -25.76 3.57
N GLU A 231 58.90 -25.96 2.46
CA GLU A 231 59.43 -26.68 1.29
C GLU A 231 60.66 -26.00 0.68
N GLY A 232 60.58 -24.68 0.52
CA GLY A 232 61.74 -23.91 0.04
C GLY A 232 62.98 -24.02 0.94
N ALA A 233 62.78 -23.94 2.26
CA ALA A 233 63.83 -24.12 3.23
C ALA A 233 64.44 -25.54 3.21
N ALA A 234 63.53 -26.55 3.09
CA ALA A 234 63.99 -27.94 2.96
C ALA A 234 64.82 -28.16 1.68
N GLN A 235 64.36 -27.67 0.54
CA GLN A 235 65.11 -27.74 -0.72
C GLN A 235 66.45 -27.01 -0.64
N ALA A 236 66.45 -25.79 -0.08
CA ALA A 236 67.70 -25.04 0.14
C ALA A 236 68.70 -25.82 1.02
N THR A 237 68.18 -26.46 2.09
CA THR A 237 69.02 -27.28 2.96
C THR A 237 69.58 -28.49 2.22
N ILE A 238 68.80 -29.18 1.40
CA ILE A 238 69.29 -30.33 0.59
C ILE A 238 70.37 -29.89 -0.42
N ILE A 239 70.11 -28.77 -1.12
CA ILE A 239 71.04 -28.21 -2.07
C ILE A 239 72.36 -27.84 -1.39
N LEU A 240 72.28 -27.15 -0.25
CA LEU A 240 73.44 -26.76 0.53
C LEU A 240 74.16 -27.98 1.09
N ALA A 241 73.49 -28.97 1.63
CA ALA A 241 74.09 -30.20 2.16
C ALA A 241 74.81 -30.97 1.07
N LYS A 242 74.30 -31.05 -0.16
CA LYS A 242 74.92 -31.68 -1.30
C LYS A 242 76.17 -30.91 -1.71
N ALA A 243 76.12 -29.57 -1.76
CA ALA A 243 77.32 -28.75 -2.10
C ALA A 243 78.41 -28.85 -1.03
N TYR A 244 77.98 -28.82 0.25
CA TYR A 244 78.95 -28.93 1.37
C TYR A 244 79.54 -30.33 1.53
N GLY A 245 78.89 -31.38 1.09
CA GLY A 245 79.38 -32.73 1.07
C GLY A 245 80.47 -32.96 0.07
N GLN A 246 80.69 -32.07 -0.91
CA GLN A 246 81.77 -32.15 -1.87
C GLN A 246 83.13 -31.80 -1.27
N ASP A 247 83.22 -30.83 -0.34
CA ASP A 247 84.41 -30.49 0.41
C ASP A 247 84.13 -30.12 1.84
N PRO A 248 84.08 -31.10 2.74
CA PRO A 248 83.68 -30.84 4.17
C PRO A 248 84.75 -29.99 4.93
N ALA A 249 86.03 -30.04 4.50
CA ALA A 249 87.06 -29.28 5.16
C ALA A 249 86.94 -27.76 4.86
N PHE A 250 86.73 -27.42 3.59
CA PHE A 250 86.52 -26.07 3.13
C PHE A 250 85.23 -25.53 3.78
N PHE A 251 84.16 -26.32 3.79
CA PHE A 251 82.89 -25.87 4.40
C PHE A 251 83.01 -25.53 5.91
N LYS A 252 83.75 -26.39 6.66
CA LYS A 252 84.01 -26.16 8.07
C LYS A 252 84.76 -24.84 8.30
N ALA A 253 85.82 -24.60 7.48
CA ALA A 253 86.58 -23.35 7.55
C ALA A 253 85.69 -22.13 7.20
N TRP A 254 85.01 -22.19 6.04
CA TRP A 254 84.07 -21.12 5.61
C TRP A 254 83.00 -20.82 6.63
N ARG A 255 82.32 -21.83 7.17
CA ARG A 255 81.26 -21.69 8.17
C ARG A 255 81.73 -21.05 9.45
N THR A 256 82.94 -21.38 9.86
CA THR A 256 83.59 -20.79 11.06
C THR A 256 83.93 -19.31 10.82
N LEU A 257 84.48 -18.96 9.65
CA LEU A 257 84.71 -17.56 9.31
C LEU A 257 83.44 -16.74 9.17
N GLU A 258 82.36 -17.33 8.62
CA GLU A 258 81.05 -16.69 8.56
C GLU A 258 80.43 -16.50 9.94
N ALA A 259 80.59 -17.44 10.86
CA ALA A 259 80.22 -17.30 12.24
C ALA A 259 80.97 -16.17 12.95
N TYR A 260 82.26 -16.04 12.65
CA TYR A 260 83.08 -14.91 13.13
C TYR A 260 82.52 -13.58 12.61
N ARG A 261 82.30 -13.50 11.31
CA ARG A 261 81.75 -12.30 10.68
C ARG A 261 80.42 -11.87 11.33
N ARG A 262 79.50 -12.80 11.55
CA ARG A 262 78.18 -12.51 12.14
C ARG A 262 78.28 -12.26 13.64
N GLY A 263 79.11 -13.00 14.37
CA GLY A 263 79.23 -12.86 15.83
C GLY A 263 79.99 -11.62 16.26
N LEU A 264 80.92 -11.17 15.44
CA LEU A 264 81.78 -10.03 15.77
C LEU A 264 81.36 -8.73 15.04
N ALA A 265 80.40 -8.77 14.14
CA ALA A 265 79.95 -7.59 13.41
C ALA A 265 79.15 -6.62 14.24
N ASN A 266 78.49 -7.08 15.32
CA ASN A 266 77.65 -6.25 16.19
C ASN A 266 78.46 -5.87 17.44
N GLY A 267 78.99 -4.65 17.49
CA GLY A 267 79.91 -4.13 18.54
C GLY A 267 79.35 -4.02 19.97
N GLY A 268 78.28 -4.81 20.30
CA GLY A 268 77.66 -4.85 21.64
C GLY A 268 77.87 -6.16 22.40
N THR A 269 78.60 -7.16 21.82
CA THR A 269 78.74 -8.45 22.50
C THR A 269 80.19 -8.61 22.91
N GLU A 270 80.49 -8.60 24.17
CA GLU A 270 81.79 -8.92 24.72
C GLU A 270 81.94 -10.46 24.85
N LEU A 271 82.77 -11.05 24.02
CA LEU A 271 83.06 -12.49 24.05
C LEU A 271 84.30 -12.76 24.83
N LEU A 272 84.17 -13.29 26.03
CA LEU A 272 85.29 -13.77 26.83
C LEU A 272 85.60 -15.20 26.43
N LEU A 273 86.62 -15.38 25.57
CA LEU A 273 87.00 -16.69 25.08
C LEU A 273 88.48 -16.97 25.44
N SER A 274 88.82 -18.23 25.82
CA SER A 274 90.14 -18.65 25.99
C SER A 274 90.87 -18.67 24.59
N PRO A 275 92.16 -18.24 24.50
CA PRO A 275 92.91 -18.31 23.24
C PRO A 275 92.99 -19.71 22.65
N ALA A 276 92.82 -20.77 23.43
CA ALA A 276 92.81 -22.14 23.05
C ALA A 276 91.43 -22.70 22.62
N ALA A 277 90.41 -21.80 22.62
CA ALA A 277 89.02 -22.24 22.24
C ALA A 277 89.00 -22.75 20.79
N PRO A 278 88.42 -23.93 20.52
CA PRO A 278 88.28 -24.47 19.18
C PRO A 278 87.63 -23.56 18.17
N PHE A 279 86.81 -22.63 18.69
CA PHE A 279 86.11 -21.60 17.93
C PHE A 279 87.09 -20.59 17.28
N LEU A 280 88.21 -20.22 17.95
CA LEU A 280 89.17 -19.25 17.45
C LEU A 280 90.33 -19.87 16.64
N ARG A 281 90.31 -21.17 16.34
CA ARG A 281 91.34 -21.92 15.69
C ARG A 281 91.79 -21.31 14.35
N TYR A 282 90.86 -20.84 13.53
CA TYR A 282 91.17 -20.27 12.21
C TYR A 282 91.58 -18.80 12.23
N LEU A 283 91.55 -18.16 13.37
CA LEU A 283 92.16 -16.84 13.57
C LEU A 283 93.71 -16.93 13.77
N SER A 284 94.18 -18.06 14.28
CA SER A 284 95.60 -18.28 14.61
C SER A 284 96.32 -19.21 13.65
N VAL A 285 95.57 -20.11 12.96
CA VAL A 285 96.15 -21.09 12.02
C VAL A 285 95.31 -21.09 10.74
N PRO A 286 95.92 -20.82 9.57
CA PRO A 286 95.20 -20.88 8.32
C PRO A 286 94.63 -22.29 8.05
N PRO A 287 93.49 -22.43 7.36
CA PRO A 287 92.92 -23.71 6.96
C PRO A 287 93.96 -24.46 6.05
N GLU A 288 94.15 -25.75 6.34
CA GLU A 288 95.05 -26.60 5.53
C GLU A 288 94.40 -26.82 4.14
N PRO A 289 95.12 -26.61 3.05
CA PRO A 289 94.61 -26.86 1.71
C PRO A 289 94.18 -28.33 1.57
N ALA A 290 92.98 -28.57 0.99
CA ALA A 290 92.55 -29.93 0.72
C ALA A 290 93.61 -30.69 -0.11
N SER A 291 94.09 -31.80 0.41
CA SER A 291 94.93 -32.70 -0.36
C SER A 291 94.17 -33.22 -1.58
N PRO A 292 94.75 -33.21 -2.79
CA PRO A 292 94.06 -33.76 -3.94
C PRO A 292 93.79 -35.25 -3.65
N THR A 293 92.52 -35.61 -3.57
CA THR A 293 92.08 -37.01 -3.51
C THR A 293 92.39 -37.63 -4.84
N ASP A 294 93.34 -38.56 -4.84
CA ASP A 294 93.65 -39.39 -5.97
C ASP A 294 92.40 -40.06 -6.51
N SER A 295 92.02 -39.70 -7.72
CA SER A 295 91.00 -40.35 -8.50
C SER A 295 91.51 -41.76 -8.93
N HIS A 296 90.91 -42.77 -8.34
CA HIS A 296 90.87 -44.10 -8.95
C HIS A 296 89.38 -44.44 -9.26
#